data_6203b932c570c843b133320b034bb702
#
_entry.id   6203b932c570c843b133320b034bb702
#
_cell.length_a   1.000
_cell.length_b   1.000
_cell.length_c   1.000
_cell.angle_alpha   90.00
_cell.angle_beta   90.00
_cell.angle_gamma   90.00
#
_symmetry.space_group_name_H-M   'P 1'
#
loop_
_entity.id
_entity.type
_entity.pdbx_description
1 polymer ?
#
loop_
_entity_poly.entity_id
_entity_poly.type
_entity_poly.pdbx_seq_one_letter_code
_entity_poly.pdbx_strand_id
1 'polypeptide(L)'
;MKIPFDRSCLRSALERMDIADIAQATIRQSGDIARTMERDTGVEFLHLEMGVPGLPPERAGVEAECAALQAGVASQYPNMFGIPELKTQASRFLKAFLDVEVAPRGCIPTVGSMQGSFTTFLLCSQLDPQRRKILFIDPGFPVQRSQVRILGIPSESFDIYDYRGEKLGPKIESVLAAGDVAAIVYSNPNNPAWICLTEDELRTIGELATRYDAIVIEDLAYLCMDFRKPLGLSLIH
;
A
#
# COMPACT_ATOMS: atom_id res chain seq x y z
N MET A 1 -10.04 -35.29 2.11
CA MET A 1 -10.63 -34.46 3.18
C MET A 1 -12.13 -34.31 2.90
N LYS A 2 -12.99 -34.57 3.89
CA LYS A 2 -14.45 -34.49 3.69
C LYS A 2 -14.86 -33.02 3.87
N ILE A 3 -15.47 -32.43 2.83
CA ILE A 3 -15.98 -31.06 2.90
C ILE A 3 -17.18 -31.05 3.87
N PRO A 4 -17.26 -30.12 4.84
CA PRO A 4 -18.29 -30.14 5.90
C PRO A 4 -19.67 -29.67 5.43
N PHE A 5 -19.82 -29.27 4.16
CA PHE A 5 -21.09 -28.81 3.56
C PHE A 5 -21.29 -29.40 2.17
N ASP A 6 -22.52 -29.37 1.66
CA ASP A 6 -22.82 -29.79 0.29
C ASP A 6 -22.32 -28.74 -0.73
N ARG A 7 -21.73 -29.20 -1.82
CA ARG A 7 -21.26 -28.32 -2.90
C ARG A 7 -22.37 -27.52 -3.58
N SER A 8 -23.62 -27.97 -3.49
CA SER A 8 -24.78 -27.24 -3.99
C SER A 8 -24.96 -25.91 -3.27
N CYS A 9 -24.63 -25.82 -1.96
CA CYS A 9 -24.69 -24.59 -1.19
C CYS A 9 -23.71 -23.54 -1.72
N LEU A 10 -22.48 -23.94 -2.04
CA LEU A 10 -21.49 -23.05 -2.66
C LEU A 10 -21.98 -22.57 -4.04
N ARG A 11 -22.49 -23.48 -4.88
CA ARG A 11 -23.02 -23.10 -6.19
C ARG A 11 -24.15 -22.09 -6.09
N SER A 12 -25.10 -22.32 -5.18
CA SER A 12 -26.20 -21.39 -4.92
C SER A 12 -25.72 -20.02 -4.40
N ALA A 13 -24.66 -19.98 -3.58
CA ALA A 13 -24.07 -18.73 -3.12
C ALA A 13 -23.41 -17.95 -4.27
N LEU A 14 -22.67 -18.65 -5.14
CA LEU A 14 -22.04 -18.04 -6.32
C LEU A 14 -23.07 -17.49 -7.32
N GLU A 15 -24.14 -18.26 -7.60
CA GLU A 15 -25.24 -17.83 -8.47
C GLU A 15 -25.94 -16.57 -7.95
N ARG A 16 -26.24 -16.50 -6.63
CA ARG A 16 -26.84 -15.31 -6.01
C ARG A 16 -25.98 -14.06 -6.08
N MET A 17 -24.66 -14.23 -6.20
CA MET A 17 -23.69 -13.12 -6.26
C MET A 17 -23.23 -12.82 -7.69
N ASP A 18 -23.76 -13.52 -8.69
CA ASP A 18 -23.34 -13.40 -10.09
C ASP A 18 -21.83 -13.62 -10.27
N ILE A 19 -21.28 -14.62 -9.57
CA ILE A 19 -19.87 -15.01 -9.64
C ILE A 19 -19.76 -16.32 -10.41
N ALA A 20 -19.24 -16.25 -11.63
CA ALA A 20 -19.12 -17.40 -12.51
C ALA A 20 -18.04 -18.40 -12.04
N ASP A 21 -16.95 -17.90 -11.47
CA ASP A 21 -15.81 -18.70 -11.01
C ASP A 21 -15.25 -18.11 -9.71
N ILE A 22 -15.21 -18.93 -8.66
CA ILE A 22 -14.67 -18.55 -7.35
C ILE A 22 -13.19 -18.16 -7.43
N ALA A 23 -12.43 -18.70 -8.37
CA ALA A 23 -11.03 -18.36 -8.57
C ALA A 23 -10.83 -16.92 -9.08
N GLN A 24 -11.88 -16.31 -9.61
CA GLN A 24 -11.90 -14.91 -10.06
C GLN A 24 -12.53 -13.96 -9.04
N ALA A 25 -13.03 -14.50 -7.93
CA ALA A 25 -13.64 -13.69 -6.88
C ALA A 25 -12.62 -12.74 -6.25
N THR A 26 -13.03 -11.50 -6.04
CA THR A 26 -12.24 -10.53 -5.26
C THR A 26 -12.19 -10.95 -3.79
N ILE A 27 -11.24 -10.41 -3.03
CA ILE A 27 -11.11 -10.64 -1.58
C ILE A 27 -12.44 -10.37 -0.86
N ARG A 28 -13.14 -9.28 -1.21
CA ARG A 28 -14.43 -8.94 -0.62
C ARG A 28 -15.51 -9.97 -0.98
N GLN A 29 -15.60 -10.35 -2.24
CA GLN A 29 -16.54 -11.39 -2.69
C GLN A 29 -16.26 -12.74 -2.01
N SER A 30 -14.99 -13.10 -1.79
CA SER A 30 -14.62 -14.31 -1.05
C SER A 30 -15.17 -14.30 0.37
N GLY A 31 -15.04 -13.17 1.07
CA GLY A 31 -15.62 -12.99 2.42
C GLY A 31 -17.16 -13.01 2.41
N ASP A 32 -17.80 -12.42 1.38
CA ASP A 32 -19.26 -12.44 1.25
C ASP A 32 -19.78 -13.86 0.96
N ILE A 33 -19.06 -14.65 0.14
CA ILE A 33 -19.35 -16.06 -0.09
C ILE A 33 -19.28 -16.86 1.22
N ALA A 34 -18.18 -16.68 1.99
CA ALA A 34 -17.99 -17.37 3.27
C ALA A 34 -19.14 -17.05 4.24
N ARG A 35 -19.45 -15.77 4.45
CA ARG A 35 -20.58 -15.34 5.31
C ARG A 35 -21.94 -15.86 4.86
N THR A 36 -22.15 -15.98 3.54
CA THR A 36 -23.37 -16.55 3.00
C THR A 36 -23.45 -18.05 3.27
N MET A 37 -22.33 -18.76 3.09
CA MET A 37 -22.22 -20.18 3.42
C MET A 37 -22.45 -20.46 4.91
N GLU A 38 -21.90 -19.64 5.80
CA GLU A 38 -22.13 -19.73 7.26
C GLU A 38 -23.62 -19.65 7.61
N ARG A 39 -24.31 -18.67 7.03
CA ARG A 39 -25.76 -18.49 7.26
C ARG A 39 -26.58 -19.66 6.74
N ASP A 40 -26.23 -20.19 5.56
CA ASP A 40 -27.02 -21.21 4.88
C ASP A 40 -26.77 -22.62 5.44
N THR A 41 -25.57 -22.89 5.97
CA THR A 41 -25.16 -24.22 6.42
C THR A 41 -24.98 -24.37 7.91
N GLY A 42 -24.84 -23.26 8.64
CA GLY A 42 -24.46 -23.26 10.05
C GLY A 42 -22.98 -23.70 10.29
N VAL A 43 -22.19 -23.85 9.24
CA VAL A 43 -20.77 -24.19 9.33
C VAL A 43 -19.97 -22.92 9.50
N GLU A 44 -19.20 -22.81 10.56
CA GLU A 44 -18.33 -21.66 10.86
C GLU A 44 -17.06 -21.73 9.99
N PHE A 45 -16.67 -20.61 9.38
CA PHE A 45 -15.46 -20.47 8.58
C PHE A 45 -14.39 -19.68 9.33
N LEU A 46 -13.14 -20.04 9.12
CA LEU A 46 -12.01 -19.19 9.51
C LEU A 46 -11.76 -18.17 8.39
N HIS A 47 -12.04 -16.91 8.68
CA HIS A 47 -11.88 -15.81 7.74
C HIS A 47 -10.42 -15.39 7.61
N LEU A 48 -9.73 -15.85 6.54
CA LEU A 48 -8.33 -15.55 6.24
C LEU A 48 -8.17 -14.73 4.94
N GLU A 49 -9.28 -14.36 4.32
CA GLU A 49 -9.29 -13.63 3.05
C GLU A 49 -8.81 -12.19 3.18
N MET A 50 -8.91 -11.59 4.38
CA MET A 50 -8.47 -10.22 4.62
C MET A 50 -7.60 -10.16 5.88
N GLY A 51 -6.38 -9.67 5.70
CA GLY A 51 -5.48 -9.38 6.82
C GLY A 51 -5.92 -8.11 7.56
N VAL A 52 -6.32 -8.28 8.83
CA VAL A 52 -6.66 -7.16 9.72
C VAL A 52 -5.74 -7.24 10.93
N PRO A 53 -5.07 -6.12 11.36
CA PRO A 53 -4.18 -6.14 12.52
C PRO A 53 -4.84 -6.66 13.80
N GLY A 54 -6.14 -6.39 13.99
CA GLY A 54 -6.94 -6.97 15.07
C GLY A 54 -6.66 -6.42 16.48
N LEU A 55 -5.63 -5.60 16.65
CA LEU A 55 -5.35 -4.94 17.92
C LEU A 55 -6.26 -3.71 18.09
N PRO A 56 -6.77 -3.47 19.31
CA PRO A 56 -7.53 -2.25 19.56
C PRO A 56 -6.62 -1.02 19.40
N PRO A 57 -7.18 0.13 18.97
CA PRO A 57 -6.42 1.37 18.91
C PRO A 57 -5.97 1.80 20.30
N GLU A 58 -4.86 2.57 20.35
CA GLU A 58 -4.36 3.11 21.62
C GLU A 58 -5.41 4.04 22.25
N ARG A 59 -5.69 3.80 23.54
CA ARG A 59 -6.75 4.50 24.28
C ARG A 59 -6.59 6.02 24.27
N ALA A 60 -5.35 6.51 24.43
CA ALA A 60 -5.08 7.95 24.40
C ALA A 60 -5.48 8.59 23.07
N GLY A 61 -5.30 7.88 21.93
CA GLY A 61 -5.75 8.35 20.62
C GLY A 61 -7.26 8.45 20.53
N VAL A 62 -7.97 7.40 20.97
CA VAL A 62 -9.44 7.39 20.97
C VAL A 62 -10.02 8.49 21.83
N GLU A 63 -9.49 8.70 23.05
CA GLU A 63 -9.94 9.74 23.97
C GLU A 63 -9.71 11.16 23.38
N ALA A 64 -8.57 11.37 22.72
CA ALA A 64 -8.24 12.64 22.07
C ALA A 64 -9.20 12.93 20.88
N GLU A 65 -9.52 11.92 20.07
CA GLU A 65 -10.46 12.05 18.96
C GLU A 65 -11.86 12.40 19.46
N CYS A 66 -12.36 11.70 20.49
CA CYS A 66 -13.64 12.00 21.12
C CYS A 66 -13.69 13.43 21.67
N ALA A 67 -12.64 13.88 22.34
CA ALA A 67 -12.55 15.23 22.88
C ALA A 67 -12.56 16.30 21.77
N ALA A 68 -11.85 16.06 20.67
CA ALA A 68 -11.83 16.98 19.53
C ALA A 68 -13.21 17.09 18.85
N LEU A 69 -13.93 15.97 18.69
CA LEU A 69 -15.29 15.97 18.16
C LEU A 69 -16.26 16.74 19.08
N GLN A 70 -16.17 16.53 20.39
CA GLN A 70 -16.98 17.27 21.38
C GLN A 70 -16.66 18.77 21.38
N ALA A 71 -15.41 19.14 21.11
CA ALA A 71 -15.00 20.55 20.95
C ALA A 71 -15.47 21.17 19.61
N GLY A 72 -16.16 20.42 18.75
CA GLY A 72 -16.77 20.92 17.53
C GLY A 72 -15.85 20.99 16.32
N VAL A 73 -14.73 20.24 16.32
CA VAL A 73 -13.77 20.24 15.19
C VAL A 73 -14.45 19.89 13.86
N ALA A 74 -15.50 19.06 13.89
CA ALA A 74 -16.25 18.64 12.70
C ALA A 74 -17.11 19.75 12.06
N SER A 75 -17.29 20.87 12.73
CA SER A 75 -18.07 22.03 12.22
C SER A 75 -17.21 23.04 11.43
N GLN A 76 -15.92 22.77 11.26
CA GLN A 76 -14.97 23.68 10.61
C GLN A 76 -14.26 23.02 9.43
N TYR A 77 -13.97 23.80 8.40
CA TYR A 77 -13.09 23.31 7.33
C TYR A 77 -11.66 23.21 7.82
N PRO A 78 -10.98 22.10 7.63
CA PRO A 78 -9.55 22.01 7.93
C PRO A 78 -8.74 22.85 6.95
N ASN A 79 -7.50 23.17 7.34
CA ASN A 79 -6.54 23.75 6.41
C ASN A 79 -6.28 22.77 5.25
N MET A 80 -6.26 23.26 4.01
CA MET A 80 -6.05 22.45 2.81
C MET A 80 -4.75 21.61 2.83
N PHE A 81 -3.73 22.08 3.51
CA PHE A 81 -2.45 21.40 3.66
C PHE A 81 -2.35 20.54 4.94
N GLY A 82 -3.46 20.36 5.64
CA GLY A 82 -3.51 19.70 6.94
C GLY A 82 -3.27 20.64 8.12
N ILE A 83 -3.67 20.22 9.32
CA ILE A 83 -3.49 21.00 10.53
C ILE A 83 -2.01 20.98 10.96
N PRO A 84 -1.45 22.12 11.42
CA PRO A 84 -0.03 22.25 11.74
C PRO A 84 0.46 21.24 12.79
N GLU A 85 -0.38 20.95 13.78
CA GLU A 85 -0.08 20.01 14.86
C GLU A 85 0.14 18.59 14.32
N LEU A 86 -0.73 18.10 13.45
CA LEU A 86 -0.58 16.79 12.82
C LEU A 86 0.71 16.70 12.00
N LYS A 87 0.99 17.73 11.21
CA LYS A 87 2.21 17.80 10.38
C LYS A 87 3.48 17.80 11.23
N THR A 88 3.47 18.52 12.34
CA THR A 88 4.57 18.55 13.31
C THR A 88 4.78 17.18 13.95
N GLN A 89 3.69 16.48 14.32
CA GLN A 89 3.80 15.14 14.88
C GLN A 89 4.21 14.09 13.83
N ALA A 90 3.79 14.23 12.59
CA ALA A 90 4.26 13.38 11.49
C ALA A 90 5.77 13.56 11.25
N SER A 91 6.27 14.78 11.22
CA SER A 91 7.71 15.08 11.14
C SER A 91 8.49 14.46 12.32
N ARG A 92 7.97 14.61 13.55
CA ARG A 92 8.55 14.00 14.75
C ARG A 92 8.54 12.47 14.69
N PHE A 93 7.46 11.87 14.20
CA PHE A 93 7.36 10.42 14.01
C PHE A 93 8.42 9.90 13.04
N LEU A 94 8.59 10.55 11.88
CA LEU A 94 9.61 10.17 10.90
C LEU A 94 11.02 10.27 11.50
N LYS A 95 11.32 11.33 12.25
CA LYS A 95 12.62 11.44 12.94
C LYS A 95 12.81 10.34 13.99
N ALA A 96 11.77 10.05 14.79
CA ALA A 96 11.88 9.08 15.89
C ALA A 96 12.00 7.63 15.41
N PHE A 97 11.31 7.25 14.34
CA PHE A 97 11.19 5.86 13.88
C PHE A 97 12.00 5.53 12.63
N LEU A 98 12.33 6.54 11.82
CA LEU A 98 13.10 6.37 10.58
C LEU A 98 14.41 7.14 10.58
N ASP A 99 14.69 7.92 11.62
CA ASP A 99 15.83 8.85 11.70
C ASP A 99 15.93 9.85 10.53
N VAL A 100 14.79 10.20 9.95
CA VAL A 100 14.71 11.09 8.79
C VAL A 100 14.15 12.44 9.20
N GLU A 101 14.82 13.52 8.78
CA GLU A 101 14.37 14.88 8.99
C GLU A 101 13.53 15.38 7.82
N VAL A 102 12.22 15.38 8.01
CA VAL A 102 11.26 15.98 7.07
C VAL A 102 10.63 17.19 7.72
N ALA A 103 10.76 18.36 7.11
CA ALA A 103 10.11 19.56 7.63
C ALA A 103 8.57 19.37 7.67
N PRO A 104 7.84 19.89 8.67
CA PRO A 104 6.38 19.74 8.76
C PRO A 104 5.64 20.14 7.48
N ARG A 105 6.14 21.14 6.75
CA ARG A 105 5.56 21.54 5.45
C ARG A 105 5.58 20.42 4.39
N GLY A 106 6.53 19.49 4.48
CA GLY A 106 6.64 18.33 3.59
C GLY A 106 5.71 17.17 3.96
N CYS A 107 5.09 17.21 5.16
CA CYS A 107 4.12 16.22 5.57
C CYS A 107 2.73 16.65 5.10
N ILE A 108 2.10 15.86 4.24
CA ILE A 108 0.77 16.17 3.69
C ILE A 108 -0.20 15.07 4.10
N PRO A 109 -1.13 15.36 5.03
CA PRO A 109 -2.19 14.42 5.39
C PRO A 109 -3.12 14.12 4.21
N THR A 110 -3.49 12.87 4.06
CA THR A 110 -4.43 12.42 3.03
C THR A 110 -5.54 11.55 3.63
N VAL A 111 -6.67 11.41 2.93
CA VAL A 111 -7.73 10.50 3.33
C VAL A 111 -7.31 9.07 2.97
N GLY A 112 -6.43 8.52 3.80
CA GLY A 112 -5.79 7.23 3.59
C GLY A 112 -4.69 7.26 2.50
N SER A 113 -3.86 6.20 2.49
CA SER A 113 -2.77 6.04 1.51
C SER A 113 -3.26 5.94 0.06
N MET A 114 -4.52 5.55 -0.15
CA MET A 114 -5.11 5.48 -1.49
C MET A 114 -5.25 6.84 -2.15
N GLN A 115 -5.62 7.89 -1.41
CA GLN A 115 -5.61 9.26 -1.94
C GLN A 115 -4.18 9.72 -2.19
N GLY A 116 -3.28 9.41 -1.25
CA GLY A 116 -1.87 9.73 -1.39
C GLY A 116 -1.26 9.14 -2.65
N SER A 117 -1.41 7.83 -2.87
CA SER A 117 -0.88 7.15 -4.04
C SER A 117 -1.51 7.67 -5.35
N PHE A 118 -2.84 7.84 -5.40
CA PHE A 118 -3.53 8.37 -6.57
C PHE A 118 -3.01 9.75 -6.98
N THR A 119 -2.89 10.66 -6.00
CA THR A 119 -2.40 12.02 -6.24
C THR A 119 -0.94 12.00 -6.67
N THR A 120 -0.11 11.18 -6.02
CA THR A 120 1.33 11.08 -6.33
C THR A 120 1.54 10.53 -7.74
N PHE A 121 0.81 9.47 -8.16
CA PHE A 121 0.90 8.95 -9.53
C PHE A 121 0.51 10.00 -10.56
N LEU A 122 -0.59 10.72 -10.32
CA LEU A 122 -1.01 11.80 -11.20
C LEU A 122 0.08 12.86 -11.32
N LEU A 123 0.62 13.33 -10.20
CA LEU A 123 1.68 14.36 -10.19
C LEU A 123 2.93 13.86 -10.90
N CYS A 124 3.47 12.69 -10.56
CA CYS A 124 4.67 12.14 -11.19
C CYS A 124 4.52 12.04 -12.71
N SER A 125 3.35 11.61 -13.19
CA SER A 125 3.09 11.48 -14.62
C SER A 125 2.95 12.82 -15.37
N GLN A 126 2.91 13.94 -14.65
CA GLN A 126 2.71 15.28 -15.21
C GLN A 126 3.93 16.20 -15.07
N LEU A 127 4.92 15.82 -14.28
CA LEU A 127 6.13 16.62 -14.06
C LEU A 127 6.96 16.77 -15.33
N ASP A 128 7.05 15.72 -16.12
CA ASP A 128 7.77 15.70 -17.39
C ASP A 128 6.92 14.96 -18.44
N PRO A 129 6.51 15.63 -19.54
CA PRO A 129 5.70 15.01 -20.59
C PRO A 129 6.36 13.79 -21.27
N GLN A 130 7.69 13.69 -21.22
CA GLN A 130 8.44 12.58 -21.80
C GLN A 130 8.59 11.41 -20.84
N ARG A 131 8.49 11.66 -19.53
CA ARG A 131 8.63 10.65 -18.47
C ARG A 131 7.31 10.50 -17.71
N ARG A 132 6.50 9.57 -18.13
CA ARG A 132 5.16 9.37 -17.57
C ARG A 132 4.94 7.96 -17.01
N LYS A 133 5.81 7.02 -17.34
CA LYS A 133 5.68 5.61 -16.95
C LYS A 133 5.92 5.42 -15.46
N ILE A 134 5.10 4.60 -14.80
CA ILE A 134 5.31 4.14 -13.44
C ILE A 134 5.86 2.71 -13.48
N LEU A 135 7.03 2.49 -12.90
CA LEU A 135 7.63 1.18 -12.72
C LEU A 135 7.21 0.58 -11.37
N PHE A 136 6.55 -0.55 -11.38
CA PHE A 136 6.18 -1.29 -10.17
C PHE A 136 7.16 -2.44 -9.91
N ILE A 137 7.69 -2.49 -8.70
CA ILE A 137 8.38 -3.67 -8.18
C ILE A 137 7.35 -4.55 -7.48
N ASP A 138 6.95 -5.62 -8.14
CA ASP A 138 5.90 -6.52 -7.68
C ASP A 138 6.43 -7.67 -6.81
N PRO A 139 5.55 -8.34 -6.06
CA PRO A 139 4.12 -8.06 -5.90
C PRO A 139 3.87 -6.77 -5.11
N GLY A 140 2.73 -6.13 -5.34
CA GLY A 140 2.33 -4.90 -4.68
C GLY A 140 0.84 -4.79 -4.44
N PHE A 141 0.40 -3.71 -3.81
CA PHE A 141 -1.01 -3.49 -3.51
C PHE A 141 -1.81 -3.28 -4.82
N PRO A 142 -2.79 -4.17 -5.14
CA PRO A 142 -3.43 -4.19 -6.46
C PRO A 142 -4.17 -2.89 -6.83
N VAL A 143 -4.61 -2.13 -5.82
CA VAL A 143 -5.34 -0.87 -6.02
C VAL A 143 -4.46 0.17 -6.70
N GLN A 144 -3.17 0.22 -6.41
CA GLN A 144 -2.24 1.16 -7.03
C GLN A 144 -2.15 0.95 -8.55
N ARG A 145 -2.12 -0.29 -9.01
CA ARG A 145 -2.18 -0.59 -10.45
C ARG A 145 -3.50 -0.19 -11.08
N SER A 146 -4.61 -0.37 -10.37
CA SER A 146 -5.92 0.08 -10.83
C SER A 146 -5.98 1.60 -10.96
N GLN A 147 -5.33 2.33 -10.05
CA GLN A 147 -5.25 3.79 -10.09
C GLN A 147 -4.51 4.27 -11.35
N VAL A 148 -3.31 3.75 -11.64
CA VAL A 148 -2.57 4.17 -12.83
C VAL A 148 -3.31 3.81 -14.12
N ARG A 149 -4.00 2.66 -14.15
CA ARG A 149 -4.83 2.26 -15.30
C ARG A 149 -6.00 3.23 -15.51
N ILE A 150 -6.71 3.61 -14.46
CA ILE A 150 -7.84 4.57 -14.53
C ILE A 150 -7.34 5.94 -14.96
N LEU A 151 -6.16 6.36 -14.51
CA LEU A 151 -5.54 7.63 -14.91
C LEU A 151 -4.96 7.61 -16.33
N GLY A 152 -4.95 6.46 -17.02
CA GLY A 152 -4.34 6.32 -18.35
C GLY A 152 -2.82 6.52 -18.32
N ILE A 153 -2.18 6.20 -17.19
CA ILE A 153 -0.73 6.33 -17.02
C ILE A 153 -0.06 5.03 -17.49
N PRO A 154 0.95 5.09 -18.38
CA PRO A 154 1.73 3.91 -18.76
C PRO A 154 2.39 3.28 -17.52
N SER A 155 2.42 1.96 -17.46
CA SER A 155 3.10 1.26 -16.37
C SER A 155 3.80 0.01 -16.85
N GLU A 156 4.88 -0.35 -16.17
CA GLU A 156 5.64 -1.57 -16.35
C GLU A 156 5.89 -2.21 -14.99
N SER A 157 6.17 -3.51 -14.97
CA SER A 157 6.48 -4.17 -13.70
C SER A 157 7.35 -5.40 -13.90
N PHE A 158 7.98 -5.82 -12.80
CA PHE A 158 8.66 -7.09 -12.69
C PHE A 158 8.46 -7.67 -11.29
N ASP A 159 8.53 -8.99 -11.17
CA ASP A 159 8.46 -9.68 -9.89
C ASP A 159 9.81 -9.66 -9.20
N ILE A 160 9.86 -9.13 -7.97
CA ILE A 160 11.08 -9.01 -7.16
C ILE A 160 11.71 -10.38 -6.83
N TYR A 161 10.91 -11.46 -6.77
CA TYR A 161 11.44 -12.80 -6.47
C TYR A 161 12.47 -13.28 -7.48
N ASP A 162 12.31 -12.89 -8.74
CA ASP A 162 13.23 -13.26 -9.81
C ASP A 162 14.53 -12.43 -9.79
N TYR A 163 14.51 -11.28 -9.12
CA TYR A 163 15.55 -10.25 -9.21
C TYR A 163 16.09 -9.79 -7.85
N ARG A 164 16.10 -10.63 -6.82
CA ARG A 164 16.68 -10.30 -5.50
C ARG A 164 18.18 -10.10 -5.53
N GLY A 165 18.69 -9.25 -4.61
CA GLY A 165 20.13 -8.99 -4.44
C GLY A 165 20.75 -8.36 -5.68
N GLU A 166 21.89 -8.90 -6.13
CA GLU A 166 22.68 -8.36 -7.24
C GLU A 166 21.93 -8.28 -8.58
N LYS A 167 20.85 -9.04 -8.75
CA LYS A 167 20.04 -9.01 -9.96
C LYS A 167 19.11 -7.80 -10.05
N LEU A 168 18.83 -7.14 -8.91
CA LEU A 168 17.86 -6.06 -8.85
C LEU A 168 18.31 -4.85 -9.66
N GLY A 169 19.56 -4.44 -9.49
CA GLY A 169 20.13 -3.28 -10.17
C GLY A 169 20.03 -3.37 -11.70
N PRO A 170 20.58 -4.42 -12.32
CA PRO A 170 20.49 -4.62 -13.77
C PRO A 170 19.03 -4.65 -14.29
N LYS A 171 18.10 -5.22 -13.52
CA LYS A 171 16.69 -5.26 -13.92
C LYS A 171 16.05 -3.87 -13.91
N ILE A 172 16.23 -3.10 -12.84
CA ILE A 172 15.70 -1.73 -12.76
C ILE A 172 16.34 -0.87 -13.87
N GLU A 173 17.66 -0.94 -14.02
CA GLU A 173 18.37 -0.15 -15.02
C GLU A 173 17.92 -0.45 -16.43
N SER A 174 17.62 -1.72 -16.76
CA SER A 174 17.10 -2.10 -18.08
C SER A 174 15.79 -1.42 -18.44
N VAL A 175 14.96 -1.09 -17.44
CA VAL A 175 13.69 -0.37 -17.64
C VAL A 175 13.91 1.15 -17.66
N LEU A 176 14.76 1.67 -16.76
CA LEU A 176 15.05 3.09 -16.67
C LEU A 176 15.78 3.64 -17.89
N ALA A 177 16.59 2.79 -18.55
CA ALA A 177 17.34 3.15 -19.76
C ALA A 177 16.44 3.59 -20.94
N ALA A 178 15.17 3.25 -20.93
CA ALA A 178 14.21 3.74 -21.92
C ALA A 178 13.97 5.26 -21.81
N GLY A 179 14.25 5.87 -20.65
CA GLY A 179 14.15 7.31 -20.41
C GLY A 179 12.73 7.84 -20.23
N ASP A 180 11.72 6.97 -20.12
CA ASP A 180 10.30 7.33 -20.03
C ASP A 180 9.68 7.09 -18.64
N VAL A 181 10.47 6.63 -17.65
CA VAL A 181 10.01 6.34 -16.30
C VAL A 181 10.00 7.59 -15.44
N ALA A 182 8.84 7.92 -14.89
CA ALA A 182 8.65 9.03 -13.94
C ALA A 182 8.90 8.60 -12.50
N ALA A 183 8.44 7.40 -12.13
CA ALA A 183 8.58 6.92 -10.75
C ALA A 183 8.72 5.41 -10.66
N ILE A 184 9.40 4.97 -9.59
CA ILE A 184 9.52 3.58 -9.14
C ILE A 184 8.66 3.41 -7.90
N VAL A 185 7.85 2.36 -7.85
CA VAL A 185 6.91 2.10 -6.75
C VAL A 185 7.16 0.72 -6.15
N TYR A 186 7.21 0.65 -4.83
CA TYR A 186 7.24 -0.61 -4.07
C TYR A 186 6.66 -0.41 -2.67
N SER A 187 6.31 -1.50 -2.00
CA SER A 187 5.96 -1.50 -0.57
C SER A 187 7.00 -2.25 0.25
N ASN A 188 7.32 -1.73 1.45
CA ASN A 188 8.35 -2.30 2.32
C ASN A 188 8.03 -2.04 3.81
N PRO A 189 7.70 -3.02 4.64
CA PRO A 189 7.47 -4.43 4.27
C PRO A 189 6.36 -4.61 3.24
N ASN A 190 6.49 -5.62 2.40
CA ASN A 190 5.64 -5.81 1.24
C ASN A 190 4.28 -6.45 1.58
N ASN A 191 3.24 -5.99 0.92
CA ASN A 191 1.94 -6.65 0.85
C ASN A 191 1.71 -7.13 -0.60
N PRO A 192 1.42 -8.43 -0.87
CA PRO A 192 1.05 -9.48 0.09
C PRO A 192 2.20 -10.41 0.51
N ALA A 193 3.40 -10.24 -0.02
CA ALA A 193 4.46 -11.23 0.07
C ALA A 193 5.27 -11.19 1.38
N TRP A 194 5.10 -10.14 2.19
CA TRP A 194 5.90 -9.89 3.40
C TRP A 194 7.41 -9.89 3.15
N ILE A 195 7.83 -9.56 1.94
CA ILE A 195 9.23 -9.34 1.64
C ILE A 195 9.66 -8.02 2.29
N CYS A 196 10.81 -8.05 2.95
CA CYS A 196 11.53 -6.84 3.31
C CYS A 196 12.75 -6.71 2.41
N LEU A 197 12.92 -5.56 1.82
CA LEU A 197 14.12 -5.24 1.05
C LEU A 197 15.33 -5.13 1.98
N THR A 198 16.49 -5.55 1.51
CA THR A 198 17.74 -5.36 2.22
C THR A 198 18.23 -3.92 2.05
N GLU A 199 19.18 -3.50 2.89
CA GLU A 199 19.80 -2.20 2.77
C GLU A 199 20.47 -1.99 1.40
N ASP A 200 21.16 -3.02 0.90
CA ASP A 200 21.81 -2.97 -0.42
C ASP A 200 20.79 -2.86 -1.56
N GLU A 201 19.66 -3.56 -1.47
CA GLU A 201 18.57 -3.45 -2.45
C GLU A 201 17.95 -2.04 -2.44
N LEU A 202 17.71 -1.47 -1.25
CA LEU A 202 17.20 -0.10 -1.12
C LEU A 202 18.21 0.92 -1.65
N ARG A 203 19.50 0.76 -1.31
CA ARG A 203 20.58 1.61 -1.85
C ARG A 203 20.64 1.56 -3.37
N THR A 204 20.54 0.38 -3.94
CA THR A 204 20.54 0.18 -5.40
C THR A 204 19.37 0.91 -6.06
N ILE A 205 18.16 0.82 -5.47
CA ILE A 205 16.97 1.55 -5.97
C ILE A 205 17.22 3.06 -5.92
N GLY A 206 17.73 3.58 -4.80
CA GLY A 206 17.99 5.00 -4.61
C GLY A 206 19.04 5.57 -5.55
N GLU A 207 20.15 4.84 -5.73
CA GLU A 207 21.24 5.24 -6.65
C GLU A 207 20.78 5.28 -8.11
N LEU A 208 20.01 4.27 -8.53
CA LEU A 208 19.46 4.23 -9.89
C LEU A 208 18.39 5.31 -10.09
N ALA A 209 17.49 5.48 -9.12
CA ALA A 209 16.49 6.55 -9.19
C ALA A 209 17.15 7.93 -9.32
N THR A 210 18.21 8.18 -8.55
CA THR A 210 18.98 9.42 -8.63
C THR A 210 19.67 9.58 -10.00
N ARG A 211 20.32 8.52 -10.51
CA ARG A 211 21.03 8.54 -11.78
C ARG A 211 20.10 8.83 -12.96
N TYR A 212 18.89 8.27 -12.94
CA TYR A 212 17.90 8.40 -14.01
C TYR A 212 16.86 9.48 -13.73
N ASP A 213 17.02 10.25 -12.65
CA ASP A 213 16.10 11.31 -12.23
C ASP A 213 14.64 10.81 -12.12
N ALA A 214 14.46 9.61 -11.55
CA ALA A 214 13.16 9.02 -11.28
C ALA A 214 12.76 9.23 -9.82
N ILE A 215 11.47 9.44 -9.56
CA ILE A 215 10.95 9.57 -8.20
C ILE A 215 10.76 8.18 -7.59
N VAL A 216 11.12 8.00 -6.33
CA VAL A 216 10.79 6.77 -5.59
C VAL A 216 9.55 7.00 -4.74
N ILE A 217 8.58 6.10 -4.88
CA ILE A 217 7.37 6.05 -4.08
C ILE A 217 7.43 4.78 -3.24
N GLU A 218 7.72 4.94 -1.97
CA GLU A 218 7.79 3.85 -1.01
C GLU A 218 6.50 3.80 -0.19
N ASP A 219 5.75 2.69 -0.31
CA ASP A 219 4.55 2.43 0.49
C ASP A 219 4.94 1.76 1.80
N LEU A 220 4.84 2.49 2.90
CA LEU A 220 5.24 2.11 4.24
C LEU A 220 4.03 1.68 5.12
N ALA A 221 2.96 1.15 4.53
CA ALA A 221 1.75 0.76 5.27
C ALA A 221 2.04 -0.19 6.45
N TYR A 222 3.11 -0.97 6.37
CA TYR A 222 3.53 -1.94 7.39
C TYR A 222 4.80 -1.53 8.14
N LEU A 223 5.14 -0.24 8.11
CA LEU A 223 6.25 0.29 8.91
C LEU A 223 6.09 -0.08 10.39
N CYS A 224 7.18 -0.46 11.03
CA CYS A 224 7.23 -0.93 12.43
C CYS A 224 6.56 -2.30 12.67
N MET A 225 6.12 -3.01 11.67
CA MET A 225 5.63 -4.40 11.79
C MET A 225 6.71 -5.46 11.51
N ASP A 226 7.92 -5.07 11.18
CA ASP A 226 9.07 -5.97 11.07
C ASP A 226 9.77 -6.11 12.42
N PHE A 227 9.72 -7.31 13.00
CA PHE A 227 10.27 -7.61 14.33
C PHE A 227 11.73 -8.10 14.30
N ARG A 228 12.36 -8.17 13.14
CA ARG A 228 13.76 -8.60 13.00
C ARG A 228 14.75 -7.51 13.45
N LYS A 229 14.32 -6.26 13.42
CA LYS A 229 15.07 -5.09 13.86
C LYS A 229 14.17 -4.14 14.65
N PRO A 230 14.73 -3.30 15.54
CA PRO A 230 13.93 -2.32 16.30
C PRO A 230 13.14 -1.34 15.42
N LEU A 231 13.68 -1.00 14.25
CA LEU A 231 13.05 -0.14 13.24
C LEU A 231 13.12 -0.83 11.88
N GLY A 232 12.10 -0.65 11.07
CA GLY A 232 12.11 -1.11 9.68
C GLY A 232 13.17 -0.39 8.85
N LEU A 233 13.62 -1.04 7.78
CA LEU A 233 14.44 -0.38 6.76
C LEU A 233 13.54 0.34 5.77
N SER A 234 13.94 1.54 5.39
CA SER A 234 13.32 2.35 4.35
C SER A 234 14.42 3.03 3.52
N LEU A 235 14.10 3.49 2.34
CA LEU A 235 15.00 4.24 1.48
C LEU A 235 15.38 5.60 2.08
N ILE A 236 14.63 6.04 3.08
CA ILE A 236 14.83 7.31 3.76
C ILE A 236 15.89 7.22 4.89
N HIS A 237 16.46 6.05 5.17
CA HIS A 237 17.55 5.90 6.16
C HIS A 237 18.90 6.35 5.63
#